data_048c0d1895fb410021e68107938a2808
#
_entry.id   048c0d1895fb410021e68107938a2808
#
_cell.length_a   1.000
_cell.length_b   1.000
_cell.length_c   1.000
_cell.angle_alpha   90.00
_cell.angle_beta   90.00
_cell.angle_gamma   90.00
#
_symmetry.space_group_name_H-M   'P 1'
#
loop_
_entity.id
_entity.type
_entity.pdbx_description
1 polymer ?
#
loop_
_entity_poly.entity_id
_entity_poly.type
_entity_poly.pdbx_seq_one_letter_code
_entity_poly.pdbx_strand_id
1 'polypeptide(L)'
;MWVVYFNIGAERSSRVFAGSADPGRLARSGYTYMHIPIVAGIIVAAVADELTLKHPGGHTDVQTAAVILGGPALYLLGNSLFKWLTAPYAPLSHTVGLALLALLIVAVPYAPPLALSAATTAVLVLVAVWEWLSLGPRAGKPPIGH
;
A
#
# COMPACT_ATOMS: atom_id res chain seq x y z
N MET A 1 -1.44 -1.75 7.14
CA MET A 1 -1.45 -2.53 5.90
C MET A 1 -2.77 -3.29 5.68
N TRP A 2 -3.29 -4.02 6.65
CA TRP A 2 -4.53 -4.81 6.51
C TRP A 2 -5.76 -4.00 6.07
N VAL A 3 -5.98 -2.83 6.66
CA VAL A 3 -7.12 -1.93 6.34
C VAL A 3 -7.06 -1.43 4.89
N VAL A 4 -5.88 -1.10 4.37
CA VAL A 4 -5.69 -0.63 2.98
C VAL A 4 -6.05 -1.72 1.98
N TYR A 5 -5.76 -2.98 2.33
CA TYR A 5 -6.00 -4.12 1.46
C TYR A 5 -7.48 -4.55 1.43
N PHE A 6 -8.13 -4.66 2.60
CA PHE A 6 -9.45 -5.29 2.72
C PHE A 6 -10.64 -4.34 2.59
N ASN A 7 -10.44 -3.02 2.78
CA ASN A 7 -11.56 -2.11 2.97
C ASN A 7 -12.50 -1.99 1.75
N ILE A 8 -12.04 -2.16 0.52
CA ILE A 8 -12.91 -2.02 -0.67
C ILE A 8 -12.40 -2.86 -1.86
N GLY A 9 -11.15 -3.30 -1.82
CA GLY A 9 -10.50 -3.98 -2.94
C GLY A 9 -11.13 -5.35 -3.28
N ALA A 10 -11.46 -6.14 -2.26
CA ALA A 10 -11.92 -7.52 -2.42
C ALA A 10 -13.31 -7.62 -3.08
N GLU A 11 -14.28 -6.80 -2.66
CA GLU A 11 -15.64 -6.84 -3.24
C GLU A 11 -15.70 -6.31 -4.68
N ARG A 12 -14.94 -5.24 -4.98
CA ARG A 12 -14.87 -4.70 -6.35
C ARG A 12 -14.14 -5.62 -7.30
N SER A 13 -13.05 -6.23 -6.86
CA SER A 13 -12.28 -7.19 -7.65
C SER A 13 -13.13 -8.39 -8.06
N SER A 14 -13.93 -8.95 -7.15
CA SER A 14 -14.79 -10.10 -7.45
C SER A 14 -15.83 -9.79 -8.53
N ARG A 15 -16.39 -8.57 -8.56
CA ARG A 15 -17.35 -8.13 -9.58
C ARG A 15 -16.69 -7.96 -10.97
N VAL A 16 -15.46 -7.40 -11.00
CA VAL A 16 -14.70 -7.23 -12.26
C VAL A 16 -14.30 -8.59 -12.83
N PHE A 17 -13.89 -9.53 -11.98
CA PHE A 17 -13.53 -10.88 -12.40
C PHE A 17 -14.75 -11.65 -12.94
N ALA A 18 -15.91 -11.53 -12.29
CA ALA A 18 -17.14 -12.20 -12.72
C ALA A 18 -17.67 -11.69 -14.08
N GLY A 19 -17.37 -10.44 -14.45
CA GLY A 19 -17.82 -9.81 -15.71
C GLY A 19 -16.86 -9.95 -16.89
N SER A 20 -15.70 -10.59 -16.71
CA SER A 20 -14.69 -10.71 -17.78
C SER A 20 -14.93 -11.91 -18.70
N ALA A 21 -14.44 -11.82 -19.94
CA ALA A 21 -14.54 -12.91 -20.94
C ALA A 21 -13.71 -14.16 -20.56
N ASP A 22 -12.68 -14.01 -19.71
CA ASP A 22 -11.86 -15.10 -19.14
C ASP A 22 -11.56 -14.80 -17.66
N PRO A 23 -12.53 -15.07 -16.76
CA PRO A 23 -12.39 -14.82 -15.33
C PRO A 23 -11.22 -15.57 -14.70
N GLY A 24 -10.95 -16.77 -15.17
CA GLY A 24 -9.92 -17.64 -14.60
C GLY A 24 -8.49 -17.15 -14.88
N ARG A 25 -8.24 -16.61 -16.05
CA ARG A 25 -6.94 -16.04 -16.42
C ARG A 25 -6.68 -14.71 -15.73
N LEU A 26 -7.68 -13.85 -15.71
CA LEU A 26 -7.60 -12.55 -15.06
C LEU A 26 -7.41 -12.69 -13.54
N ALA A 27 -8.15 -13.62 -12.92
CA ALA A 27 -8.02 -13.93 -11.52
C ALA A 27 -6.62 -14.48 -11.17
N ARG A 28 -6.09 -15.44 -11.96
CA ARG A 28 -4.72 -15.95 -11.77
C ARG A 28 -3.67 -14.87 -11.91
N SER A 29 -3.72 -14.08 -12.98
CA SER A 29 -2.74 -13.02 -13.23
C SER A 29 -2.84 -11.91 -12.17
N GLY A 30 -4.05 -11.44 -11.89
CA GLY A 30 -4.26 -10.37 -10.90
C GLY A 30 -3.95 -10.82 -9.48
N TYR A 31 -4.44 -11.98 -9.05
CA TYR A 31 -4.20 -12.47 -7.69
C TYR A 31 -2.76 -12.94 -7.48
N THR A 32 -2.25 -13.80 -8.34
CA THR A 32 -0.94 -14.40 -8.09
C THR A 32 0.19 -13.39 -8.26
N TYR A 33 0.25 -12.73 -9.43
CA TYR A 33 1.41 -11.88 -9.72
C TYR A 33 1.38 -10.54 -8.99
N MET A 34 0.20 -9.96 -8.75
CA MET A 34 0.11 -8.68 -8.04
C MET A 34 0.21 -8.84 -6.52
N HIS A 35 -0.05 -10.03 -5.97
CA HIS A 35 0.16 -10.30 -4.54
C HIS A 35 1.63 -10.50 -4.17
N ILE A 36 2.47 -10.94 -5.11
CA ILE A 36 3.92 -11.11 -4.84
C ILE A 36 4.55 -9.82 -4.28
N PRO A 37 4.46 -8.67 -4.96
CA PRO A 37 5.03 -7.43 -4.43
C PRO A 37 4.35 -6.96 -3.13
N ILE A 38 3.05 -7.21 -2.94
CA ILE A 38 2.34 -6.87 -1.71
C ILE A 38 2.92 -7.66 -0.54
N VAL A 39 3.02 -8.98 -0.67
CA VAL A 39 3.57 -9.87 0.36
C VAL A 39 5.05 -9.59 0.60
N ALA A 40 5.82 -9.40 -0.46
CA ALA A 40 7.23 -9.03 -0.36
C ALA A 40 7.41 -7.71 0.41
N GLY A 41 6.58 -6.70 0.15
CA GLY A 41 6.59 -5.44 0.89
C GLY A 41 6.32 -5.63 2.39
N ILE A 42 5.38 -6.50 2.76
CA ILE A 42 5.09 -6.84 4.16
C ILE A 42 6.30 -7.52 4.82
N ILE A 43 6.93 -8.47 4.14
CA ILE A 43 8.11 -9.19 4.67
C ILE A 43 9.27 -8.21 4.87
N VAL A 44 9.55 -7.35 3.90
CA VAL A 44 10.62 -6.35 4.01
C VAL A 44 10.32 -5.36 5.14
N ALA A 45 9.06 -4.95 5.32
CA ALA A 45 8.66 -4.09 6.44
C ALA A 45 8.90 -4.77 7.80
N ALA A 46 8.63 -6.07 7.93
CA ALA A 46 8.92 -6.82 9.15
C ALA A 46 10.43 -6.88 9.46
N VAL A 47 11.27 -7.01 8.43
CA VAL A 47 12.74 -6.93 8.59
C VAL A 47 13.16 -5.51 9.01
N ALA A 48 12.54 -4.48 8.46
CA ALA A 48 12.80 -3.09 8.84
C ALA A 48 12.47 -2.82 10.32
N ASP A 49 11.34 -3.35 10.81
CA ASP A 49 10.94 -3.24 12.22
C ASP A 49 11.95 -3.93 13.13
N GLU A 50 12.43 -5.11 12.78
CA GLU A 50 13.48 -5.83 13.54
C GLU A 50 14.78 -5.02 13.61
N LEU A 51 15.26 -4.48 12.50
CA LEU A 51 16.48 -3.67 12.46
C LEU A 51 16.32 -2.37 13.25
N THR A 52 15.18 -1.73 13.13
CA THR A 52 14.86 -0.50 13.88
C THR A 52 14.85 -0.74 15.39
N LEU A 53 14.26 -1.85 15.84
CA LEU A 53 14.22 -2.21 17.27
C LEU A 53 15.58 -2.59 17.84
N LYS A 54 16.47 -3.19 17.03
CA LYS A 54 17.85 -3.50 17.46
C LYS A 54 18.70 -2.24 17.62
N HIS A 55 18.52 -1.25 16.77
CA HIS A 55 19.31 0.00 16.77
C HIS A 55 18.40 1.22 16.60
N PRO A 56 17.57 1.56 17.58
CA PRO A 56 16.53 2.59 17.44
C PRO A 56 17.08 4.01 17.30
N GLY A 57 18.25 4.24 17.90
CA GLY A 57 18.96 5.52 17.87
C GLY A 57 20.26 5.43 17.09
N GLY A 58 20.79 6.57 16.68
CA GLY A 58 22.05 6.64 15.95
C GLY A 58 21.87 6.97 14.48
N HIS A 59 22.91 6.73 13.70
CA HIS A 59 22.89 7.02 12.29
C HIS A 59 22.18 5.89 11.50
N THR A 60 21.30 6.28 10.60
CA THR A 60 20.64 5.33 9.71
C THR A 60 21.56 4.99 8.53
N ASP A 61 22.05 3.77 8.47
CA ASP A 61 22.83 3.29 7.33
C ASP A 61 21.96 3.05 6.11
N VAL A 62 22.57 2.99 4.93
CA VAL A 62 21.87 2.86 3.66
C VAL A 62 21.04 1.57 3.56
N GLN A 63 21.52 0.47 4.16
CA GLN A 63 20.82 -0.81 4.14
C GLN A 63 19.54 -0.75 4.98
N THR A 64 19.65 -0.22 6.20
CA THR A 64 18.50 -0.01 7.09
C THR A 64 17.49 0.96 6.47
N ALA A 65 17.95 2.07 5.88
CA ALA A 65 17.08 3.00 5.16
C ALA A 65 16.36 2.34 3.99
N ALA A 66 17.07 1.51 3.21
CA ALA A 66 16.50 0.81 2.08
C ALA A 66 15.35 -0.13 2.45
N VAL A 67 15.43 -0.84 3.58
CA VAL A 67 14.34 -1.72 4.03
C VAL A 67 13.20 -0.93 4.68
N ILE A 68 13.49 0.13 5.47
CA ILE A 68 12.49 0.98 6.10
C ILE A 68 11.60 1.68 5.05
N LEU A 69 12.19 2.19 3.98
CA LEU A 69 11.47 2.87 2.91
C LEU A 69 10.98 1.90 1.84
N GLY A 70 11.78 0.89 1.51
CA GLY A 70 11.52 -0.07 0.45
C GLY A 70 10.35 -1.00 0.72
N GLY A 71 10.17 -1.47 1.95
CA GLY A 71 9.04 -2.31 2.34
C GLY A 71 7.70 -1.63 2.08
N PRO A 72 7.42 -0.47 2.69
CA PRO A 72 6.22 0.31 2.43
C PRO A 72 6.04 0.73 0.97
N ALA A 73 7.13 1.10 0.28
CA ALA A 73 7.07 1.46 -1.14
C ALA A 73 6.66 0.28 -2.02
N LEU A 74 7.24 -0.89 -1.81
CA LEU A 74 6.90 -2.12 -2.53
C LEU A 74 5.45 -2.55 -2.27
N TYR A 75 4.99 -2.41 -1.02
CA TYR A 75 3.61 -2.66 -0.65
C TYR A 75 2.63 -1.72 -1.37
N LEU A 76 2.89 -0.40 -1.38
CA LEU A 76 2.05 0.58 -2.07
C LEU A 76 2.08 0.39 -3.59
N LEU A 77 3.23 0.05 -4.17
CA LEU A 77 3.35 -0.29 -5.59
C LEU A 77 2.51 -1.50 -5.96
N GLY A 78 2.61 -2.59 -5.19
CA GLY A 78 1.81 -3.79 -5.40
C GLY A 78 0.31 -3.52 -5.35
N ASN A 79 -0.14 -2.76 -4.34
CA ASN A 79 -1.54 -2.35 -4.23
C ASN A 79 -1.98 -1.43 -5.38
N SER A 80 -1.11 -0.52 -5.82
CA SER A 80 -1.40 0.37 -6.96
C SER A 80 -1.59 -0.42 -8.25
N LEU A 81 -0.70 -1.38 -8.52
CA LEU A 81 -0.80 -2.26 -9.68
C LEU A 81 -2.07 -3.12 -9.63
N PHE A 82 -2.38 -3.68 -8.46
CA PHE A 82 -3.62 -4.46 -8.28
C PHE A 82 -4.87 -3.61 -8.56
N LYS A 83 -4.91 -2.38 -8.02
CA LYS A 83 -6.03 -1.46 -8.26
C LYS A 83 -6.12 -1.01 -9.70
N TRP A 84 -4.99 -0.77 -10.35
CA TRP A 84 -4.96 -0.40 -11.77
C TRP A 84 -5.51 -1.52 -12.67
N LEU A 85 -5.30 -2.78 -12.30
CA LEU A 85 -5.85 -3.92 -13.00
C LEU A 85 -7.37 -4.09 -12.80
N THR A 86 -7.87 -3.68 -11.62
CA THR A 86 -9.26 -3.93 -11.19
C THR A 86 -10.15 -2.68 -11.24
N ALA A 87 -9.58 -1.49 -11.49
CA ALA A 87 -10.31 -0.22 -11.54
C ALA A 87 -9.82 0.64 -12.72
N PRO A 88 -10.73 1.41 -13.37
CA PRO A 88 -10.38 2.24 -14.53
C PRO A 88 -9.63 3.54 -14.17
N TYR A 89 -9.16 3.71 -12.95
CA TYR A 89 -8.49 4.93 -12.49
C TYR A 89 -7.28 4.61 -11.57
N ALA A 90 -6.25 5.47 -11.68
CA ALA A 90 -5.08 5.37 -10.82
C ALA A 90 -5.42 5.80 -9.38
N PRO A 91 -4.97 5.05 -8.36
CA PRO A 91 -5.20 5.40 -6.95
C PRO A 91 -4.30 6.57 -6.54
N LEU A 92 -4.82 7.81 -6.58
CA LEU A 92 -4.07 9.02 -6.22
C LEU A 92 -3.46 8.94 -4.82
N SER A 93 -4.15 8.32 -3.86
CA SER A 93 -3.65 8.14 -2.50
C SER A 93 -2.33 7.37 -2.45
N HIS A 94 -2.18 6.31 -3.26
CA HIS A 94 -0.97 5.51 -3.33
C HIS A 94 0.17 6.26 -4.04
N THR A 95 -0.15 7.00 -5.09
CA THR A 95 0.84 7.83 -5.79
C THR A 95 1.40 8.91 -4.87
N VAL A 96 0.54 9.58 -4.10
CA VAL A 96 0.97 10.55 -3.08
C VAL A 96 1.78 9.86 -1.98
N GLY A 97 1.36 8.69 -1.51
CA GLY A 97 2.11 7.90 -0.54
C GLY A 97 3.54 7.57 -1.02
N LEU A 98 3.68 7.12 -2.26
CA LEU A 98 4.98 6.86 -2.88
C LEU A 98 5.83 8.12 -3.01
N ALA A 99 5.25 9.25 -3.39
CA ALA A 99 5.94 10.54 -3.46
C ALA A 99 6.44 11.00 -2.06
N LEU A 100 5.63 10.81 -1.02
CA LEU A 100 6.03 11.11 0.35
C LEU A 100 7.16 10.20 0.83
N LEU A 101 7.11 8.90 0.53
CA LEU A 101 8.21 7.97 0.83
C LEU A 101 9.50 8.37 0.10
N ALA A 102 9.41 8.78 -1.18
CA ALA A 102 10.55 9.29 -1.92
C ALA A 102 11.12 10.57 -1.30
N LEU A 103 10.28 11.46 -0.79
CA LEU A 103 10.71 12.66 -0.08
C LEU A 103 11.45 12.33 1.22
N LEU A 104 11.06 11.27 1.93
CA LEU A 104 11.74 10.82 3.15
C LEU A 104 13.17 10.34 2.90
N ILE A 105 13.56 10.00 1.67
CA ILE A 105 14.96 9.68 1.31
C ILE A 105 15.89 10.84 1.68
N VAL A 106 15.44 12.08 1.52
CA VAL A 106 16.23 13.27 1.87
C VAL A 106 16.46 13.38 3.38
N ALA A 107 15.58 12.81 4.19
CA ALA A 107 15.68 12.83 5.65
C ALA A 107 16.62 11.72 6.20
N VAL A 108 16.97 10.71 5.41
CA VAL A 108 17.77 9.55 5.84
C VAL A 108 19.06 9.94 6.57
N PRO A 109 19.90 10.88 6.07
CA PRO A 109 21.16 11.23 6.74
C PRO A 109 20.96 11.96 8.08
N TYR A 110 19.78 12.46 8.36
CA TYR A 110 19.48 13.30 9.53
C TYR A 110 18.59 12.62 10.57
N ALA A 111 17.93 11.52 10.19
CA ALA A 111 16.94 10.86 11.04
C ALA A 111 17.47 9.51 11.59
N PRO A 112 17.28 9.21 12.88
CA PRO A 112 17.55 7.90 13.42
C PRO A 112 16.53 6.87 12.86
N PRO A 113 16.86 5.55 12.86
CA PRO A 113 16.00 4.50 12.32
C PRO A 113 14.57 4.54 12.86
N LEU A 114 14.41 4.78 14.16
CA LEU A 114 13.10 4.86 14.79
C LEU A 114 12.26 6.03 14.26
N ALA A 115 12.85 7.20 14.07
CA ALA A 115 12.13 8.37 13.55
C ALA A 115 11.74 8.15 12.07
N LEU A 116 12.62 7.54 11.28
CA LEU A 116 12.35 7.21 9.89
C LEU A 116 11.23 6.16 9.78
N SER A 117 11.25 5.11 10.60
CA SER A 117 10.21 4.08 10.65
C SER A 117 8.85 4.68 11.10
N ALA A 118 8.84 5.55 12.11
CA ALA A 118 7.64 6.26 12.53
C ALA A 118 7.08 7.15 11.40
N ALA A 119 7.93 7.86 10.67
CA ALA A 119 7.52 8.69 9.53
C ALA A 119 6.92 7.85 8.38
N THR A 120 7.53 6.73 8.03
CA THR A 120 6.97 5.81 7.00
C THR A 120 5.65 5.22 7.43
N THR A 121 5.50 4.86 8.71
CA THR A 121 4.23 4.39 9.28
C THR A 121 3.17 5.48 9.20
N ALA A 122 3.50 6.74 9.52
CA ALA A 122 2.59 7.87 9.39
C ALA A 122 2.13 8.07 7.94
N VAL A 123 3.01 7.92 6.95
CA VAL A 123 2.63 7.96 5.53
C VAL A 123 1.63 6.85 5.19
N LEU A 124 1.85 5.62 5.64
CA LEU A 124 0.91 4.52 5.40
C LEU A 124 -0.45 4.76 6.06
N VAL A 125 -0.47 5.29 7.28
CA VAL A 125 -1.71 5.66 7.99
C VAL A 125 -2.45 6.76 7.21
N LEU A 126 -1.73 7.78 6.74
CA LEU A 126 -2.30 8.86 5.94
C LEU A 126 -2.94 8.33 4.65
N VAL A 127 -2.26 7.44 3.93
CA VAL A 127 -2.81 6.78 2.74
C VAL A 127 -4.06 5.97 3.08
N ALA A 128 -4.04 5.21 4.19
CA ALA A 128 -5.18 4.40 4.65
C ALA A 128 -6.40 5.26 5.02
N VAL A 129 -6.19 6.35 5.75
CA VAL A 129 -7.25 7.30 6.15
C VAL A 129 -7.81 8.01 4.93
N TRP A 130 -6.96 8.50 4.03
CA TRP A 130 -7.43 9.12 2.78
C TRP A 130 -8.30 8.17 1.97
N GLU A 131 -7.86 6.94 1.84
CA GLU A 131 -8.61 5.93 1.11
C GLU A 131 -9.96 5.65 1.76
N TRP A 132 -9.97 5.49 3.09
CA TRP A 132 -11.20 5.29 3.85
C TRP A 132 -12.18 6.45 3.68
N LEU A 133 -11.71 7.70 3.74
CA LEU A 133 -12.54 8.90 3.54
C LEU A 133 -13.03 9.04 2.09
N SER A 134 -12.19 8.71 1.11
CA SER A 134 -12.52 8.84 -0.32
C SER A 134 -13.50 7.79 -0.80
N LEU A 135 -13.48 6.61 -0.18
CA LEU A 135 -14.25 5.43 -0.55
C LEU A 135 -15.36 5.11 0.46
N GLY A 136 -15.47 5.91 1.53
CA GLY A 136 -16.52 5.80 2.54
C GLY A 136 -17.90 5.66 1.90
N PRO A 137 -18.86 5.01 2.55
CA PRO A 137 -20.17 4.72 1.96
C PRO A 137 -20.81 6.04 1.52
N ARG A 138 -20.87 6.26 0.20
CA ARG A 138 -21.86 7.20 -0.34
C ARG A 138 -23.19 6.63 0.09
N ALA A 139 -23.77 7.25 1.14
CA ALA A 139 -25.06 6.90 1.69
C ALA A 139 -26.01 6.56 0.55
N GLY A 140 -26.54 5.36 0.59
CA GLY A 140 -27.29 4.76 -0.47
C GLY A 140 -28.39 5.70 -0.99
N LYS A 141 -28.33 5.96 -2.29
CA LYS A 141 -29.54 6.35 -3.00
C LYS A 141 -30.40 5.10 -3.00
N PRO A 142 -31.62 5.14 -2.39
CA PRO A 142 -32.53 3.99 -2.44
C PRO A 142 -32.79 3.65 -3.91
N PRO A 143 -32.96 2.37 -4.28
CA PRO A 143 -33.41 2.01 -5.62
C PRO A 143 -34.76 2.68 -5.83
N ILE A 144 -34.83 3.57 -6.82
CA ILE A 144 -36.09 4.08 -7.33
C ILE A 144 -36.82 2.89 -7.92
N GLY A 145 -37.83 2.42 -7.18
CA GLY A 145 -38.73 1.38 -7.67
C GLY A 145 -39.46 1.85 -8.94
N HIS A 146 -39.46 0.99 -9.91
CA HIS A 146 -40.44 0.95 -11.00
C HIS A 146 -41.00 -0.47 -11.06
#